data_e4e1ef9fc92d312d96861cdbd5c64aea
#
_entry.id   e4e1ef9fc92d312d96861cdbd5c64aea
#
_cell.length_a   1.000
_cell.length_b   1.000
_cell.length_c   1.000
_cell.angle_alpha   90.00
_cell.angle_beta   90.00
_cell.angle_gamma   90.00
#
_symmetry.space_group_name_H-M   'P 1'
#
loop_
_entity.id
_entity.type
_entity.pdbx_description
1 polymer ?
#
loop_
_entity_poly.entity_id
_entity_poly.type
_entity_poly.pdbx_seq_one_letter_code
_entity_poly.pdbx_strand_id
1 'polypeptide(L)'
;METEHGEETPPPAVPSGTVAILRDGQSGLEVLLVRRPASERDTFSGLWVFPGGKVEAGDITHGDDEVRSALRAAVRETQEEVALQLEHHELVPLNRWEPKPVKALAKRFSAWVFLARATDAEVVVDGVEIREHDWFAPRHAMNLHSEGEIGLSPPTWHTLHELGQHHSVDHVLAWATNRAPEHYYSSFGEDSGHTVIVWHGDELVDGNADARHRLWLIDGAWRYERNV
;
A
#
# COMPACT_ATOMS: atom_id res chain seq x y z
N MET A 1 34.55 3.94 33.16
CA MET A 1 34.39 2.83 32.19
C MET A 1 33.00 2.99 31.65
N GLU A 2 32.91 3.87 30.62
CA GLU A 2 31.66 4.17 29.93
C GLU A 2 31.32 2.98 29.03
N THR A 3 30.20 2.36 29.30
CA THR A 3 29.64 1.33 28.43
C THR A 3 29.07 2.03 27.18
N GLU A 4 29.79 1.91 26.06
CA GLU A 4 29.26 2.22 24.74
C GLU A 4 27.99 1.38 24.52
N HIS A 5 26.84 2.01 24.63
CA HIS A 5 25.60 1.45 24.11
C HIS A 5 25.72 1.50 22.56
N GLY A 6 26.13 0.38 21.99
CA GLY A 6 26.08 0.20 20.54
C GLY A 6 24.68 0.54 20.04
N GLU A 7 24.57 1.53 19.17
CA GLU A 7 23.33 1.80 18.45
C GLU A 7 22.99 0.58 17.60
N GLU A 8 22.09 -0.25 18.09
CA GLU A 8 21.53 -1.34 17.29
C GLU A 8 20.87 -0.75 16.05
N THR A 9 21.47 -0.99 14.90
CA THR A 9 20.89 -0.60 13.60
C THR A 9 19.55 -1.32 13.43
N PRO A 10 18.44 -0.61 13.18
CA PRO A 10 17.16 -1.26 12.96
C PRO A 10 17.24 -2.28 11.82
N PRO A 11 16.50 -3.39 11.87
CA PRO A 11 16.54 -4.41 10.82
C PRO A 11 16.11 -3.79 9.47
N PRO A 12 16.63 -4.31 8.34
CA PRO A 12 16.22 -3.85 7.02
C PRO A 12 14.71 -4.04 6.81
N ALA A 13 14.11 -3.21 5.95
CA ALA A 13 12.72 -3.39 5.57
C ALA A 13 12.56 -4.69 4.75
N VAL A 14 11.46 -5.40 4.98
CA VAL A 14 11.13 -6.63 4.25
C VAL A 14 10.53 -6.26 2.91
N PRO A 15 11.15 -6.64 1.76
CA PRO A 15 10.59 -6.37 0.45
C PRO A 15 9.24 -7.07 0.29
N SER A 16 8.28 -6.39 -0.33
CA SER A 16 6.95 -6.92 -0.62
C SER A 16 6.33 -6.26 -1.85
N GLY A 17 5.35 -6.93 -2.44
CA GLY A 17 4.58 -6.41 -3.58
C GLY A 17 3.10 -6.70 -3.44
N THR A 18 2.26 -5.74 -3.81
CA THR A 18 0.79 -5.84 -3.81
C THR A 18 0.22 -5.33 -5.12
N VAL A 19 -0.97 -5.79 -5.49
CA VAL A 19 -1.63 -5.40 -6.75
C VAL A 19 -2.98 -4.78 -6.48
N ALA A 20 -3.17 -3.51 -6.85
CA ALA A 20 -4.48 -2.92 -7.00
C ALA A 20 -5.08 -3.38 -8.34
N ILE A 21 -5.93 -4.40 -8.30
CA ILE A 21 -6.60 -4.98 -9.46
C ILE A 21 -7.85 -4.15 -9.75
N LEU A 22 -7.97 -3.66 -10.98
CA LEU A 22 -8.93 -2.64 -11.40
C LEU A 22 -9.91 -3.20 -12.42
N ARG A 23 -11.18 -2.84 -12.30
CA ARG A 23 -12.20 -3.06 -13.34
C ARG A 23 -13.08 -1.84 -13.54
N ASP A 24 -13.71 -1.76 -14.69
CA ASP A 24 -14.80 -0.82 -14.95
C ASP A 24 -16.11 -1.47 -14.51
N GLY A 25 -16.63 -1.05 -13.34
CA GLY A 25 -17.91 -1.50 -12.80
C GLY A 25 -19.10 -0.71 -13.37
N GLN A 26 -20.31 -1.01 -12.87
CA GLN A 26 -21.52 -0.32 -13.35
C GLN A 26 -21.53 1.20 -13.07
N SER A 27 -20.86 1.62 -12.01
CA SER A 27 -20.83 3.02 -11.56
C SER A 27 -19.47 3.69 -11.76
N GLY A 28 -18.56 3.09 -12.51
CA GLY A 28 -17.21 3.59 -12.78
C GLY A 28 -16.12 2.67 -12.28
N LEU A 29 -14.94 3.23 -12.00
CA LEU A 29 -13.77 2.47 -11.55
C LEU A 29 -14.02 1.75 -10.25
N GLU A 30 -13.70 0.46 -10.20
CA GLU A 30 -13.67 -0.37 -9.01
C GLU A 30 -12.31 -1.03 -8.84
N VAL A 31 -11.92 -1.28 -7.60
CA VAL A 31 -10.69 -1.97 -7.20
C VAL A 31 -11.00 -3.13 -6.27
N LEU A 32 -10.31 -4.24 -6.47
CA LEU A 32 -10.40 -5.41 -5.60
C LEU A 32 -9.67 -5.14 -4.28
N LEU A 33 -10.37 -5.28 -3.18
CA LEU A 33 -9.79 -5.36 -1.84
C LEU A 33 -10.09 -6.73 -1.25
N VAL A 34 -9.16 -7.19 -0.42
CA VAL A 34 -9.25 -8.45 0.32
C VAL A 34 -9.14 -8.17 1.82
N ARG A 35 -9.84 -8.94 2.64
CA ARG A 35 -9.81 -8.80 4.09
C ARG A 35 -8.97 -9.89 4.75
N ARG A 36 -7.96 -9.46 5.48
CA ARG A 36 -7.13 -10.36 6.27
C ARG A 36 -7.88 -10.82 7.53
N PRO A 37 -7.67 -12.08 7.99
CA PRO A 37 -8.28 -12.56 9.23
C PRO A 37 -7.79 -11.73 10.42
N ALA A 38 -8.64 -11.57 11.43
CA ALA A 38 -8.25 -10.96 12.68
C ALA A 38 -7.22 -11.85 13.41
N SER A 39 -6.06 -11.27 13.76
CA SER A 39 -4.98 -11.96 14.47
C SER A 39 -4.24 -10.96 15.35
N GLU A 40 -3.97 -11.31 16.61
CA GLU A 40 -3.21 -10.44 17.53
C GLU A 40 -1.72 -10.26 17.13
N ARG A 41 -1.23 -11.04 16.17
CA ARG A 41 0.19 -11.08 15.75
C ARG A 41 0.48 -10.37 14.44
N ASP A 42 -0.55 -9.89 13.73
CA ASP A 42 -0.40 -9.25 12.42
C ASP A 42 -0.78 -7.77 12.48
N THR A 43 0.14 -6.90 12.06
CA THR A 43 -0.06 -5.44 11.99
C THR A 43 -1.23 -5.04 11.09
N PHE A 44 -1.56 -5.86 10.10
CA PHE A 44 -2.64 -5.63 9.13
C PHE A 44 -3.89 -6.47 9.42
N SER A 45 -3.99 -7.01 10.64
CA SER A 45 -5.10 -7.84 11.09
C SER A 45 -6.45 -7.16 10.93
N GLY A 46 -7.38 -7.83 10.25
CA GLY A 46 -8.74 -7.35 10.03
C GLY A 46 -8.88 -6.18 9.05
N LEU A 47 -7.77 -5.66 8.50
CA LEU A 47 -7.79 -4.59 7.51
C LEU A 47 -8.15 -5.11 6.13
N TRP A 48 -8.75 -4.23 5.34
CA TRP A 48 -8.89 -4.39 3.91
C TRP A 48 -7.65 -3.86 3.21
N VAL A 49 -7.06 -4.69 2.36
CA VAL A 49 -5.78 -4.43 1.67
C VAL A 49 -5.86 -4.89 0.22
N PHE A 50 -4.87 -4.54 -0.59
CA PHE A 50 -4.70 -5.16 -1.90
C PHE A 50 -4.12 -6.57 -1.74
N PRO A 51 -4.43 -7.53 -2.63
CA PRO A 51 -3.74 -8.81 -2.69
C PRO A 51 -2.23 -8.63 -2.81
N GLY A 52 -1.46 -9.50 -2.15
CA GLY A 52 -0.02 -9.46 -2.21
C GLY A 52 0.69 -9.79 -0.91
N GLY A 53 2.00 -9.95 -0.99
CA GLY A 53 2.79 -10.40 0.14
C GLY A 53 4.27 -10.10 0.03
N LYS A 54 5.05 -10.85 0.80
CA LYS A 54 6.51 -10.69 0.91
C LYS A 54 7.21 -11.28 -0.30
N VAL A 55 8.34 -10.68 -0.63
CA VAL A 55 9.30 -11.30 -1.56
C VAL A 55 9.92 -12.51 -0.88
N GLU A 56 9.81 -13.67 -1.50
CA GLU A 56 10.43 -14.92 -1.10
C GLU A 56 11.67 -15.24 -1.97
N ALA A 57 12.44 -16.24 -1.57
CA ALA A 57 13.66 -16.63 -2.30
C ALA A 57 13.36 -17.01 -3.76
N GLY A 58 12.20 -17.62 -4.03
CA GLY A 58 11.74 -17.96 -5.38
C GLY A 58 11.43 -16.77 -6.28
N ASP A 59 11.14 -15.61 -5.68
CA ASP A 59 10.84 -14.38 -6.42
C ASP A 59 12.10 -13.62 -6.85
N ILE A 60 13.29 -14.02 -6.35
CA ILE A 60 14.55 -13.34 -6.60
C ILE A 60 15.31 -14.03 -7.73
N THR A 61 15.61 -13.28 -8.80
CA THR A 61 16.49 -13.73 -9.88
C THR A 61 17.78 -12.92 -9.86
N HIS A 62 18.91 -13.56 -10.11
CA HIS A 62 20.21 -12.89 -10.11
C HIS A 62 20.25 -11.71 -11.11
N GLY A 63 20.61 -10.53 -10.62
CA GLY A 63 20.70 -9.31 -11.42
C GLY A 63 19.40 -8.50 -11.49
N ASP A 64 18.32 -8.94 -10.81
CA ASP A 64 17.09 -8.14 -10.69
C ASP A 64 17.23 -7.01 -9.68
N ASP A 65 16.49 -5.94 -9.96
CA ASP A 65 16.21 -4.89 -9.00
C ASP A 65 15.06 -5.29 -8.05
N GLU A 66 14.87 -4.50 -7.00
CA GLU A 66 13.83 -4.74 -6.00
C GLU A 66 12.42 -4.75 -6.61
N VAL A 67 12.14 -3.87 -7.59
CA VAL A 67 10.81 -3.78 -8.19
C VAL A 67 10.41 -5.05 -8.93
N ARG A 68 11.36 -5.72 -9.60
CA ARG A 68 11.10 -6.99 -10.30
C ARG A 68 10.81 -8.14 -9.36
N SER A 69 11.56 -8.23 -8.26
CA SER A 69 11.30 -9.24 -7.23
C SER A 69 9.94 -9.00 -6.54
N ALA A 70 9.62 -7.74 -6.22
CA ALA A 70 8.32 -7.37 -5.65
C ALA A 70 7.16 -7.65 -6.62
N LEU A 71 7.37 -7.44 -7.93
CA LEU A 71 6.37 -7.74 -8.96
C LEU A 71 6.07 -9.25 -9.02
N ARG A 72 7.11 -10.11 -8.99
CA ARG A 72 6.89 -11.57 -8.96
C ARG A 72 6.16 -12.03 -7.70
N ALA A 73 6.56 -11.49 -6.53
CA ALA A 73 5.84 -11.75 -5.28
C ALA A 73 4.37 -11.35 -5.39
N ALA A 74 4.08 -10.15 -5.92
CA ALA A 74 2.73 -9.66 -6.10
C ALA A 74 1.87 -10.55 -7.00
N VAL A 75 2.44 -11.06 -8.11
CA VAL A 75 1.73 -11.99 -9.02
C VAL A 75 1.49 -13.34 -8.34
N ARG A 76 2.52 -13.93 -7.70
CA ARG A 76 2.41 -15.21 -6.97
C ARG A 76 1.36 -15.15 -5.87
N GLU A 77 1.44 -14.15 -5.00
CA GLU A 77 0.51 -13.96 -3.87
C GLU A 77 -0.92 -13.73 -4.37
N THR A 78 -1.11 -12.96 -5.45
CA THR A 78 -2.43 -12.76 -6.07
C THR A 78 -3.02 -14.09 -6.53
N GLN A 79 -2.22 -14.97 -7.14
CA GLN A 79 -2.67 -16.30 -7.53
C GLN A 79 -3.00 -17.17 -6.31
N GLU A 80 -2.21 -17.11 -5.25
CA GLU A 80 -2.40 -17.90 -4.01
C GLU A 80 -3.61 -17.41 -3.21
N GLU A 81 -3.77 -16.09 -3.04
CA GLU A 81 -4.80 -15.49 -2.19
C GLU A 81 -6.18 -15.42 -2.83
N VAL A 82 -6.26 -15.15 -4.15
CA VAL A 82 -7.53 -14.85 -4.85
C VAL A 82 -7.73 -15.61 -6.17
N ALA A 83 -6.85 -16.55 -6.50
CA ALA A 83 -6.87 -17.42 -7.69
C ALA A 83 -6.87 -16.66 -9.04
N LEU A 84 -6.45 -15.40 -9.07
CA LEU A 84 -6.32 -14.62 -10.29
C LEU A 84 -4.92 -14.76 -10.88
N GLN A 85 -4.83 -15.13 -12.15
CA GLN A 85 -3.57 -15.16 -12.90
C GLN A 85 -3.35 -13.82 -13.59
N LEU A 86 -2.23 -13.18 -13.26
CA LEU A 86 -1.81 -11.91 -13.84
C LEU A 86 -0.51 -12.10 -14.61
N GLU A 87 -0.37 -11.41 -15.74
CA GLU A 87 0.85 -11.43 -16.53
C GLU A 87 1.81 -10.31 -16.07
N HIS A 88 3.06 -10.66 -15.80
CA HIS A 88 4.07 -9.73 -15.30
C HIS A 88 4.19 -8.44 -16.11
N HIS A 89 4.04 -8.51 -17.44
CA HIS A 89 4.19 -7.38 -18.35
C HIS A 89 2.98 -6.43 -18.36
N GLU A 90 1.86 -6.83 -17.75
CA GLU A 90 0.64 -6.03 -17.64
C GLU A 90 0.60 -5.20 -16.35
N LEU A 91 1.51 -5.48 -15.39
CA LEU A 91 1.55 -4.75 -14.15
C LEU A 91 2.32 -3.43 -14.31
N VAL A 92 1.66 -2.34 -13.90
CA VAL A 92 2.24 -0.99 -13.91
C VAL A 92 2.63 -0.60 -12.49
N PRO A 93 3.93 -0.34 -12.20
CA PRO A 93 4.35 0.12 -10.88
C PRO A 93 3.79 1.52 -10.61
N LEU A 94 3.12 1.69 -9.47
CA LEU A 94 2.48 2.94 -9.08
C LEU A 94 3.29 3.71 -8.05
N ASN A 95 3.62 3.06 -6.93
CA ASN A 95 4.34 3.68 -5.83
C ASN A 95 5.05 2.63 -4.96
N ARG A 96 5.95 3.11 -4.08
CA ARG A 96 6.65 2.31 -3.08
C ARG A 96 6.49 2.94 -1.71
N TRP A 97 6.12 2.14 -0.73
CA TRP A 97 5.93 2.55 0.66
C TRP A 97 7.00 1.95 1.55
N GLU A 98 7.74 2.79 2.26
CA GLU A 98 8.77 2.34 3.17
C GLU A 98 8.81 3.25 4.41
N PRO A 99 8.47 2.73 5.62
CA PRO A 99 8.67 3.47 6.86
C PRO A 99 10.16 3.65 7.14
N LYS A 100 10.57 4.85 7.55
CA LYS A 100 11.93 5.08 8.06
C LYS A 100 12.25 4.15 9.24
N PRO A 101 13.53 3.77 9.41
CA PRO A 101 13.95 2.96 10.55
C PRO A 101 13.67 3.70 11.85
N VAL A 102 12.79 3.13 12.69
CA VAL A 102 12.53 3.60 14.06
C VAL A 102 12.50 2.41 15.01
N LYS A 103 13.04 2.57 16.21
CA LYS A 103 13.11 1.46 17.21
C LYS A 103 11.75 0.88 17.57
N ALA A 104 10.69 1.69 17.48
CA ALA A 104 9.32 1.25 17.79
C ALA A 104 8.74 0.26 16.77
N LEU A 105 9.28 0.18 15.55
CA LEU A 105 8.82 -0.72 14.50
C LEU A 105 9.72 -1.96 14.43
N ALA A 106 9.35 -3.02 15.13
CA ALA A 106 10.08 -4.29 15.12
C ALA A 106 10.14 -4.93 13.72
N LYS A 107 9.18 -4.62 12.85
CA LYS A 107 9.10 -5.10 11.47
C LYS A 107 8.63 -3.99 10.56
N ARG A 108 9.35 -3.77 9.47
CA ARG A 108 9.04 -2.78 8.43
C ARG A 108 8.94 -3.47 7.09
N PHE A 109 8.05 -3.01 6.23
CA PHE A 109 7.94 -3.48 4.86
C PHE A 109 8.39 -2.39 3.89
N SER A 110 9.10 -2.80 2.84
CA SER A 110 9.27 -2.02 1.62
C SER A 110 8.27 -2.56 0.61
N ALA A 111 7.11 -1.91 0.53
CA ALA A 111 5.96 -2.41 -0.21
C ALA A 111 5.78 -1.66 -1.54
N TRP A 112 5.97 -2.36 -2.65
CA TRP A 112 5.59 -1.90 -3.98
C TRP A 112 4.10 -2.12 -4.20
N VAL A 113 3.43 -1.11 -4.75
CA VAL A 113 2.05 -1.21 -5.24
C VAL A 113 2.08 -1.18 -6.76
N PHE A 114 1.47 -2.18 -7.36
CA PHE A 114 1.29 -2.29 -8.80
C PHE A 114 -0.18 -2.13 -9.15
N LEU A 115 -0.45 -1.69 -10.37
CA LEU A 115 -1.78 -1.66 -10.96
C LEU A 115 -1.90 -2.76 -12.00
N ALA A 116 -3.04 -3.43 -12.04
CA ALA A 116 -3.38 -4.38 -13.09
C ALA A 116 -4.85 -4.26 -13.47
N ARG A 117 -5.19 -4.57 -14.71
CA ARG A 117 -6.59 -4.77 -15.13
C ARG A 117 -7.08 -6.12 -14.62
N ALA A 118 -8.31 -6.19 -14.14
CA ALA A 118 -8.96 -7.44 -13.81
C ALA A 118 -9.10 -8.33 -15.05
N THR A 119 -8.94 -9.63 -14.85
CA THR A 119 -9.28 -10.66 -15.84
C THR A 119 -10.78 -10.99 -15.76
N ASP A 120 -11.29 -11.77 -16.71
CA ASP A 120 -12.69 -12.28 -16.67
C ASP A 120 -12.86 -13.44 -15.67
N ALA A 121 -11.78 -13.86 -14.98
CA ALA A 121 -11.82 -14.94 -14.01
C ALA A 121 -12.55 -14.52 -12.72
N GLU A 122 -13.24 -15.47 -12.12
CA GLU A 122 -13.89 -15.31 -10.82
C GLU A 122 -12.83 -15.23 -9.71
N VAL A 123 -13.02 -14.32 -8.75
CA VAL A 123 -12.19 -14.21 -7.55
C VAL A 123 -12.56 -15.33 -6.59
N VAL A 124 -11.60 -16.17 -6.24
CA VAL A 124 -11.78 -17.25 -5.27
C VAL A 124 -10.74 -17.11 -4.17
N VAL A 125 -11.17 -16.73 -2.96
CA VAL A 125 -10.27 -16.57 -1.81
C VAL A 125 -9.82 -17.93 -1.27
N ASP A 126 -8.58 -17.99 -0.76
CA ASP A 126 -7.98 -19.19 -0.18
C ASP A 126 -8.66 -19.65 1.13
N GLY A 127 -9.36 -18.74 1.82
CA GLY A 127 -10.07 -19.00 3.07
C GLY A 127 -9.16 -19.13 4.30
N VAL A 128 -7.84 -19.02 4.13
CA VAL A 128 -6.83 -19.14 5.20
C VAL A 128 -6.20 -17.78 5.51
N GLU A 129 -5.52 -17.19 4.54
CA GLU A 129 -4.88 -15.88 4.65
C GLU A 129 -5.85 -14.74 4.32
N ILE A 130 -6.81 -15.00 3.43
CA ILE A 130 -7.88 -14.08 3.04
C ILE A 130 -9.24 -14.69 3.39
N ARG A 131 -10.09 -13.90 4.05
CA ARG A 131 -11.44 -14.34 4.47
C ARG A 131 -12.53 -13.85 3.55
N GLU A 132 -12.39 -12.65 3.05
CA GLU A 132 -13.40 -11.95 2.28
C GLU A 132 -12.73 -11.16 1.17
N HIS A 133 -13.45 -10.92 0.11
CA HIS A 133 -13.07 -9.97 -0.94
C HIS A 133 -14.30 -9.18 -1.38
N ASP A 134 -14.06 -7.98 -1.89
CA ASP A 134 -15.11 -7.20 -2.55
C ASP A 134 -14.50 -6.20 -3.54
N TRP A 135 -15.32 -5.74 -4.46
CA TRP A 135 -14.99 -4.71 -5.42
C TRP A 135 -15.52 -3.37 -4.94
N PHE A 136 -14.63 -2.44 -4.66
CA PHE A 136 -15.00 -1.14 -4.15
C PHE A 136 -14.74 -0.03 -5.17
N ALA A 137 -15.71 0.85 -5.37
CA ALA A 137 -15.37 2.17 -5.89
C ALA A 137 -14.43 2.85 -4.88
N PRO A 138 -13.28 3.45 -5.29
CA PRO A 138 -12.27 3.97 -4.36
C PRO A 138 -12.85 4.92 -3.31
N ARG A 139 -13.69 5.86 -3.72
CA ARG A 139 -14.34 6.83 -2.81
C ARG A 139 -15.30 6.17 -1.83
N HIS A 140 -15.97 5.08 -2.24
CA HIS A 140 -16.86 4.34 -1.36
C HIS A 140 -16.09 3.65 -0.23
N ALA A 141 -14.98 2.96 -0.54
CA ALA A 141 -14.12 2.35 0.48
C ALA A 141 -13.57 3.40 1.47
N MET A 142 -13.17 4.58 0.99
CA MET A 142 -12.71 5.67 1.85
C MET A 142 -13.81 6.20 2.76
N ASN A 143 -15.06 6.29 2.29
CA ASN A 143 -16.22 6.69 3.11
C ASN A 143 -16.50 5.66 4.21
N LEU A 144 -16.57 4.36 3.86
CA LEU A 144 -16.73 3.29 4.85
C LEU A 144 -15.63 3.31 5.92
N HIS A 145 -14.39 3.63 5.52
CA HIS A 145 -13.31 3.82 6.47
C HIS A 145 -13.54 5.01 7.39
N SER A 146 -13.99 6.14 6.86
CA SER A 146 -14.29 7.34 7.68
C SER A 146 -15.46 7.15 8.63
N GLU A 147 -16.37 6.24 8.32
CA GLU A 147 -17.51 5.83 9.13
C GLU A 147 -17.15 4.74 10.15
N GLY A 148 -15.92 4.22 10.09
CA GLY A 148 -15.42 3.16 10.97
C GLY A 148 -15.92 1.75 10.63
N GLU A 149 -16.56 1.57 9.47
CA GLU A 149 -17.11 0.28 9.04
C GLU A 149 -16.00 -0.65 8.52
N ILE A 150 -14.97 -0.11 7.89
CA ILE A 150 -13.79 -0.87 7.44
C ILE A 150 -12.48 -0.23 7.90
N GLY A 151 -11.48 -1.05 8.18
CA GLY A 151 -10.10 -0.58 8.43
C GLY A 151 -9.28 -0.59 7.14
N LEU A 152 -8.57 0.51 6.87
CA LEU A 152 -7.62 0.64 5.74
C LEU A 152 -6.24 1.01 6.27
N SER A 153 -5.20 0.38 5.74
CA SER A 153 -3.81 0.79 6.00
C SER A 153 -3.50 2.12 5.30
N PRO A 154 -2.50 2.90 5.77
CA PRO A 154 -2.10 4.14 5.11
C PRO A 154 -1.78 3.96 3.61
N PRO A 155 -0.99 2.95 3.18
CA PRO A 155 -0.74 2.72 1.76
C PRO A 155 -2.01 2.44 0.96
N THR A 156 -2.90 1.60 1.50
CA THR A 156 -4.17 1.26 0.84
C THR A 156 -5.06 2.49 0.70
N TRP A 157 -5.25 3.23 1.79
CA TRP A 157 -6.08 4.44 1.79
C TRP A 157 -5.57 5.50 0.81
N HIS A 158 -4.26 5.78 0.82
CA HIS A 158 -3.67 6.78 -0.07
C HIS A 158 -3.76 6.35 -1.54
N THR A 159 -3.52 5.07 -1.84
CA THR A 159 -3.70 4.55 -3.20
C THR A 159 -5.15 4.69 -3.66
N LEU A 160 -6.14 4.38 -2.78
CA LEU A 160 -7.56 4.63 -3.08
C LEU A 160 -7.85 6.12 -3.33
N HIS A 161 -7.21 7.03 -2.59
CA HIS A 161 -7.33 8.46 -2.80
C HIS A 161 -6.84 8.87 -4.21
N GLU A 162 -5.69 8.37 -4.65
CA GLU A 162 -5.18 8.60 -6.02
C GLU A 162 -6.14 8.00 -7.06
N LEU A 163 -6.53 6.73 -6.92
CA LEU A 163 -7.46 6.05 -7.83
C LEU A 163 -8.81 6.76 -7.94
N GLY A 164 -9.30 7.34 -6.83
CA GLY A 164 -10.55 8.09 -6.78
C GLY A 164 -10.59 9.39 -7.61
N GLN A 165 -9.45 9.81 -8.18
CA GLN A 165 -9.38 10.94 -9.12
C GLN A 165 -9.66 10.50 -10.58
N HIS A 166 -9.81 9.20 -10.83
CA HIS A 166 -9.98 8.63 -12.16
C HIS A 166 -11.36 7.99 -12.31
N HIS A 167 -11.81 7.85 -13.54
CA HIS A 167 -13.16 7.35 -13.85
C HIS A 167 -13.18 6.01 -14.58
N SER A 168 -12.03 5.52 -15.07
CA SER A 168 -11.90 4.25 -15.79
C SER A 168 -10.54 3.63 -15.62
N VAL A 169 -10.45 2.32 -15.85
CA VAL A 169 -9.18 1.56 -15.80
C VAL A 169 -8.18 2.10 -16.83
N ASP A 170 -8.62 2.37 -18.06
CA ASP A 170 -7.72 2.92 -19.10
C ASP A 170 -7.12 4.25 -18.68
N HIS A 171 -7.90 5.13 -18.05
CA HIS A 171 -7.41 6.43 -17.59
C HIS A 171 -6.36 6.27 -16.48
N VAL A 172 -6.60 5.38 -15.51
CA VAL A 172 -5.64 5.08 -14.44
C VAL A 172 -4.33 4.51 -15.00
N LEU A 173 -4.42 3.48 -15.84
CA LEU A 173 -3.22 2.82 -16.38
C LEU A 173 -2.41 3.77 -17.26
N ALA A 174 -3.07 4.57 -18.11
CA ALA A 174 -2.39 5.59 -18.90
C ALA A 174 -1.71 6.65 -18.04
N TRP A 175 -2.36 7.12 -16.97
CA TRP A 175 -1.80 8.06 -16.02
C TRP A 175 -0.57 7.48 -15.30
N ALA A 176 -0.66 6.24 -14.80
CA ALA A 176 0.44 5.60 -14.08
C ALA A 176 1.63 5.27 -14.98
N THR A 177 1.39 4.82 -16.22
CA THR A 177 2.46 4.50 -17.19
C THR A 177 3.29 5.73 -17.59
N ASN A 178 2.67 6.92 -17.58
CA ASN A 178 3.33 8.16 -17.99
C ASN A 178 4.04 8.91 -16.84
N ARG A 179 4.20 8.30 -15.67
CA ARG A 179 4.89 8.89 -14.51
C ARG A 179 5.89 7.90 -13.90
N ALA A 180 6.90 8.42 -13.23
CA ALA A 180 7.74 7.60 -12.38
C ALA A 180 6.96 7.20 -11.11
N PRO A 181 7.14 5.97 -10.60
CA PRO A 181 6.56 5.57 -9.32
C PRO A 181 7.03 6.49 -8.18
N GLU A 182 6.10 6.93 -7.33
CA GLU A 182 6.43 7.77 -6.18
C GLU A 182 6.94 6.89 -5.02
N HIS A 183 7.98 7.36 -4.31
CA HIS A 183 8.53 6.68 -3.15
C HIS A 183 8.13 7.39 -1.86
N TYR A 184 7.20 6.79 -1.12
CA TYR A 184 6.75 7.26 0.18
C TYR A 184 7.67 6.74 1.30
N TYR A 185 8.84 7.37 1.45
CA TYR A 185 9.76 7.10 2.56
C TYR A 185 9.26 7.80 3.82
N SER A 186 8.43 7.08 4.60
CA SER A 186 7.54 7.64 5.61
C SER A 186 8.21 7.89 6.94
N SER A 187 7.99 9.07 7.52
CA SER A 187 8.28 9.38 8.93
C SER A 187 6.97 9.53 9.69
N PHE A 188 6.98 9.17 10.98
CA PHE A 188 5.87 9.41 11.87
C PHE A 188 6.15 10.65 12.71
N GLY A 189 5.14 11.47 12.95
CA GLY A 189 5.22 12.68 13.73
C GLY A 189 3.92 12.99 14.45
N GLU A 190 3.93 14.08 15.17
CA GLU A 190 2.72 14.70 15.77
C GLU A 190 2.63 16.15 15.29
N ASP A 191 1.43 16.57 14.97
CA ASP A 191 1.09 17.96 14.71
C ASP A 191 -0.31 18.24 15.29
N SER A 192 -0.44 19.37 15.99
CA SER A 192 -1.70 19.82 16.59
C SER A 192 -2.42 18.76 17.44
N GLY A 193 -1.66 17.85 18.08
CA GLY A 193 -2.18 16.75 18.91
C GLY A 193 -2.68 15.53 18.13
N HIS A 194 -2.43 15.46 16.84
CA HIS A 194 -2.78 14.31 15.99
C HIS A 194 -1.52 13.62 15.44
N THR A 195 -1.61 12.31 15.28
CA THR A 195 -0.57 11.54 14.59
C THR A 195 -0.57 11.88 13.09
N VAL A 196 0.61 12.11 12.54
CA VAL A 196 0.82 12.34 11.11
C VAL A 196 1.87 11.39 10.54
N ILE A 197 1.65 10.96 9.30
CA ILE A 197 2.67 10.31 8.47
C ILE A 197 3.09 11.35 7.44
N VAL A 198 4.41 11.62 7.37
CA VAL A 198 4.97 12.70 6.56
C VAL A 198 6.03 12.18 5.60
N TRP A 199 6.16 12.85 4.46
CA TRP A 199 7.09 12.51 3.37
C TRP A 199 7.91 13.72 2.95
N HIS A 200 8.83 13.49 2.01
CA HIS A 200 9.57 14.55 1.35
C HIS A 200 8.61 15.61 0.78
N GLY A 201 8.94 16.88 0.98
CA GLY A 201 8.06 18.01 0.70
C GLY A 201 7.34 18.55 1.95
N ASP A 202 7.25 17.77 3.05
CA ASP A 202 6.63 18.25 4.29
C ASP A 202 7.61 19.02 5.17
N GLU A 203 7.11 20.06 5.88
CA GLU A 203 7.93 20.87 6.78
C GLU A 203 8.62 20.06 7.88
N LEU A 204 7.97 19.00 8.39
CA LEU A 204 8.55 18.14 9.42
C LEU A 204 9.70 17.25 8.89
N VAL A 205 9.85 17.15 7.56
CA VAL A 205 10.92 16.39 6.92
C VAL A 205 12.02 17.32 6.39
N ASP A 206 11.62 18.36 5.67
CA ASP A 206 12.54 19.20 4.91
C ASP A 206 12.76 20.61 5.52
N GLY A 207 11.99 20.96 6.55
CA GLY A 207 12.08 22.24 7.26
C GLY A 207 11.52 23.45 6.49
N ASN A 208 10.84 23.23 5.36
CA ASN A 208 10.21 24.31 4.60
C ASN A 208 8.90 24.71 5.30
N ALA A 209 8.87 25.90 5.89
CA ALA A 209 7.72 26.39 6.63
C ALA A 209 6.42 26.34 5.80
N ASP A 210 5.35 25.90 6.45
CA ASP A 210 4.01 25.75 5.88
C ASP A 210 3.85 24.72 4.74
N ALA A 211 4.93 24.04 4.32
CA ALA A 211 4.83 22.97 3.33
C ALA A 211 4.19 21.72 3.94
N ARG A 212 3.25 21.12 3.24
CA ARG A 212 2.51 19.94 3.67
C ARG A 212 2.58 18.83 2.63
N HIS A 213 2.99 17.66 3.06
CA HIS A 213 2.88 16.42 2.32
C HIS A 213 2.70 15.29 3.33
N ARG A 214 1.47 15.11 3.79
CA ARG A 214 1.17 14.29 4.96
C ARG A 214 -0.17 13.59 4.92
N LEU A 215 -0.26 12.55 5.72
CA LEU A 215 -1.49 11.84 6.01
C LEU A 215 -1.78 11.97 7.51
N TRP A 216 -2.89 12.60 7.85
CA TRP A 216 -3.37 12.78 9.21
C TRP A 216 -4.18 11.59 9.66
N LEU A 217 -4.03 11.19 10.92
CA LEU A 217 -4.99 10.31 11.60
C LEU A 217 -5.83 11.16 12.56
N ILE A 218 -7.06 11.44 12.17
CA ILE A 218 -8.02 12.26 12.94
C ILE A 218 -9.26 11.43 13.20
N ASP A 219 -9.59 11.21 14.48
CA ASP A 219 -10.74 10.42 14.93
C ASP A 219 -10.82 9.03 14.29
N GLY A 220 -9.66 8.39 14.07
CA GLY A 220 -9.53 7.07 13.44
C GLY A 220 -9.61 7.07 11.91
N ALA A 221 -9.81 8.21 11.28
CA ALA A 221 -9.87 8.36 9.83
C ALA A 221 -8.63 9.04 9.25
N TRP A 222 -8.21 8.58 8.07
CA TRP A 222 -7.11 9.19 7.34
C TRP A 222 -7.57 10.42 6.56
N ARG A 223 -6.74 11.47 6.55
CA ARG A 223 -6.92 12.68 5.72
C ARG A 223 -5.60 13.06 5.09
N TYR A 224 -5.60 13.27 3.78
CA TYR A 224 -4.41 13.65 3.03
C TYR A 224 -4.35 15.16 2.81
N GLU A 225 -3.16 15.72 2.98
CA GLU A 225 -2.86 17.13 2.73
C GLU A 225 -1.57 17.26 1.92
N ARG A 226 -1.62 18.00 0.81
CA ARG A 226 -0.47 18.33 -0.02
C ARG A 226 -0.60 19.74 -0.56
N ASN A 227 0.41 20.57 -0.30
CA ASN A 227 0.52 21.95 -0.78
C ASN A 227 1.95 22.33 -1.17
N VAL A 228 2.74 21.36 -1.68
CA VAL A 228 4.15 21.48 -2.11
C VAL A 228 4.28 21.66 -3.61
#